data_c259516c23c0c4609a401e20ebf6c302
#
_entry.id   c259516c23c0c4609a401e20ebf6c302
#
_cell.length_a   1.000
_cell.length_b   1.000
_cell.length_c   1.000
_cell.angle_alpha   90.00
_cell.angle_beta   90.00
_cell.angle_gamma   90.00
#
_symmetry.space_group_name_H-M   'P 1'
#
loop_
_entity.id
_entity.type
_entity.pdbx_description
1 polymer ?
#
loop_
_entity_poly.entity_id
_entity_poly.type
_entity_poly.pdbx_seq_one_letter_code
_entity_poly.pdbx_strand_id
1 'polypeptide(L)'
;MKDTTVTAQFAIPAADWKVLAEKADLPKEAWGKPCFVAWTTTPWTLPSNVALCVGPKIEYDIIETYNPYDAEKLTLVMASSRVAAYLKPEGEITDGGELPPYERGDKYVPYRVVARLTGTELEGLHYRQLMPWVKPVEKTGELAPKFVNDYAAAHPEKVFTGEDGRDRFVEMESEAFRIILGDYVTTEDGTGIVHIAPTFGADDAKVARDADIPALYLISKKGETRPMVDLQGKYYTIDELDRNFVKACVNEKAYGHHAGDYVKNAYDPHFNPNGIWDKKASEKAEDLNIVICMEMKQEGTAFNIQKHVHNYPHCWRTDKPILY
;
A
#
# COMPACT_ATOMS: atom_id res chain seq x y z
N MET A 1 -1.79 21.25 6.11
CA MET A 1 -2.03 20.27 7.17
C MET A 1 -0.73 19.54 7.48
N LYS A 2 -0.55 19.00 8.70
CA LYS A 2 0.65 18.23 9.08
C LYS A 2 0.21 16.80 9.32
N ASP A 3 0.42 15.93 8.34
CA ASP A 3 0.03 14.52 8.42
C ASP A 3 1.22 13.60 8.78
N THR A 4 0.92 12.46 9.36
CA THR A 4 1.90 11.40 9.55
C THR A 4 1.93 10.56 8.28
N THR A 5 3.12 10.38 7.72
CA THR A 5 3.36 9.65 6.47
C THR A 5 4.23 8.44 6.76
N VAL A 6 4.17 7.44 5.92
CA VAL A 6 4.97 6.23 6.04
C VAL A 6 5.59 5.83 4.71
N THR A 7 6.82 5.35 4.77
CA THR A 7 7.45 4.55 3.72
C THR A 7 7.28 3.09 4.11
N ALA A 8 6.42 2.39 3.40
CA ALA A 8 6.05 1.01 3.68
C ALA A 8 6.95 0.03 2.94
N GLN A 9 7.20 -1.15 3.53
CA GLN A 9 7.95 -2.24 2.97
C GLN A 9 7.01 -3.31 2.40
N PHE A 10 7.07 -3.53 1.10
CA PHE A 10 6.30 -4.54 0.38
C PHE A 10 7.21 -5.74 0.10
N ALA A 11 7.07 -6.80 0.87
CA ALA A 11 7.96 -7.95 0.83
C ALA A 11 7.89 -8.70 -0.50
N ILE A 12 9.04 -8.96 -1.12
CA ILE A 12 9.17 -9.68 -2.38
C ILE A 12 9.17 -11.19 -2.07
N PRO A 13 8.28 -12.00 -2.67
CA PRO A 13 8.30 -13.45 -2.53
C PRO A 13 9.61 -14.07 -3.03
N ALA A 14 10.02 -15.19 -2.47
CA ALA A 14 11.28 -15.85 -2.84
C ALA A 14 11.37 -16.22 -4.33
N ALA A 15 10.24 -16.51 -4.99
CA ALA A 15 10.20 -16.79 -6.42
C ALA A 15 10.52 -15.54 -7.24
N ASP A 16 9.90 -14.41 -6.89
CA ASP A 16 10.11 -13.13 -7.58
C ASP A 16 11.48 -12.55 -7.27
N TRP A 17 12.00 -12.75 -6.04
CA TRP A 17 13.38 -12.39 -5.74
C TRP A 17 14.38 -13.12 -6.66
N LYS A 18 14.19 -14.41 -6.92
CA LYS A 18 15.08 -15.15 -7.83
C LYS A 18 15.09 -14.58 -9.24
N VAL A 19 13.92 -14.16 -9.75
CA VAL A 19 13.80 -13.50 -11.05
C VAL A 19 14.53 -12.15 -11.04
N LEU A 20 14.32 -11.35 -9.99
CA LEU A 20 14.99 -10.07 -9.83
C LEU A 20 16.52 -10.23 -9.71
N ALA A 21 16.97 -11.17 -8.90
CA ALA A 21 18.39 -11.47 -8.68
C ALA A 21 19.08 -11.93 -9.97
N GLU A 22 18.41 -12.74 -10.81
CA GLU A 22 18.94 -13.16 -12.11
C GLU A 22 19.11 -11.96 -13.06
N LYS A 23 18.12 -11.06 -13.11
CA LYS A 23 18.20 -9.84 -13.93
C LYS A 23 19.32 -8.90 -13.46
N ALA A 24 19.59 -8.89 -12.16
CA ALA A 24 20.56 -7.98 -11.50
C ALA A 24 21.95 -8.60 -11.30
N ASP A 25 22.19 -9.85 -11.74
CA ASP A 25 23.42 -10.63 -11.49
C ASP A 25 23.77 -10.72 -9.98
N LEU A 26 22.74 -10.98 -9.15
CA LEU A 26 22.85 -11.09 -7.70
C LEU A 26 22.68 -12.54 -7.22
N PRO A 27 23.09 -12.85 -5.97
CA PRO A 27 22.85 -14.14 -5.35
C PRO A 27 21.34 -14.49 -5.29
N LYS A 28 20.99 -15.77 -5.51
CA LYS A 28 19.60 -16.26 -5.42
C LYS A 28 18.99 -16.12 -4.04
N GLU A 29 19.82 -16.02 -3.00
CA GLU A 29 19.42 -15.71 -1.64
C GLU A 29 19.70 -14.25 -1.36
N ALA A 30 18.67 -13.49 -0.95
CA ALA A 30 18.83 -12.10 -0.58
C ALA A 30 19.65 -11.99 0.71
N TRP A 31 20.44 -10.94 0.82
CA TRP A 31 21.24 -10.65 2.03
C TRP A 31 20.35 -10.38 3.26
N GLY A 32 19.20 -9.77 3.04
CA GLY A 32 18.17 -9.49 4.04
C GLY A 32 16.79 -9.71 3.45
N LYS A 33 15.73 -9.31 4.15
CA LYS A 33 14.35 -9.39 3.66
C LYS A 33 14.19 -8.50 2.43
N PRO A 34 13.91 -9.06 1.23
CA PRO A 34 13.78 -8.26 0.02
C PRO A 34 12.44 -7.54 -0.01
N CYS A 35 12.44 -6.23 -0.27
CA CYS A 35 11.26 -5.39 -0.27
C CYS A 35 11.34 -4.29 -1.33
N PHE A 36 10.20 -4.02 -1.99
CA PHE A 36 9.96 -2.70 -2.57
C PHE A 36 9.56 -1.74 -1.45
N VAL A 37 9.89 -0.45 -1.58
CA VAL A 37 9.45 0.56 -0.63
C VAL A 37 8.69 1.67 -1.33
N ALA A 38 7.48 1.97 -0.85
CA ALA A 38 6.66 3.06 -1.36
C ALA A 38 6.22 3.99 -0.22
N TRP A 39 6.21 5.29 -0.51
CA TRP A 39 5.82 6.34 0.43
C TRP A 39 4.38 6.77 0.20
N THR A 40 3.67 7.04 1.29
CA THR A 40 2.31 7.61 1.23
C THR A 40 2.08 8.65 2.31
N THR A 41 1.28 9.67 1.96
CA THR A 41 0.75 10.67 2.90
C THR A 41 -0.59 10.23 3.52
N THR A 42 -1.16 9.14 3.03
CA THR A 42 -2.47 8.61 3.42
C THR A 42 -2.37 7.14 3.84
N PRO A 43 -1.70 6.81 4.97
CA PRO A 43 -1.55 5.43 5.44
C PRO A 43 -2.86 4.63 5.49
N TRP A 44 -3.98 5.29 5.74
CA TRP A 44 -5.31 4.68 5.77
C TRP A 44 -5.78 4.09 4.41
N THR A 45 -5.11 4.43 3.29
CA THR A 45 -5.42 3.82 1.98
C THR A 45 -4.62 2.54 1.71
N LEU A 46 -3.56 2.25 2.49
CA LEU A 46 -2.70 1.09 2.31
C LEU A 46 -3.43 -0.27 2.34
N PRO A 47 -4.51 -0.46 3.15
CA PRO A 47 -5.27 -1.71 3.11
C PRO A 47 -5.94 -1.99 1.76
N SER A 48 -6.13 -0.95 0.93
CA SER A 48 -6.71 -1.05 -0.42
C SER A 48 -5.66 -1.06 -1.54
N ASN A 49 -4.37 -1.19 -1.18
CA ASN A 49 -3.30 -1.35 -2.16
C ASN A 49 -3.47 -2.64 -2.96
N VAL A 50 -3.29 -2.57 -4.27
CA VAL A 50 -3.37 -3.73 -5.18
C VAL A 50 -2.22 -3.80 -6.20
N ALA A 51 -1.45 -2.73 -6.35
CA ALA A 51 -0.27 -2.69 -7.22
C ALA A 51 0.76 -1.67 -6.71
N LEU A 52 1.99 -1.78 -7.19
CA LEU A 52 3.01 -0.76 -7.09
C LEU A 52 3.38 -0.31 -8.51
N CYS A 53 3.42 1.01 -8.72
CA CYS A 53 3.72 1.59 -10.03
C CYS A 53 5.13 2.18 -10.05
N VAL A 54 5.90 1.87 -11.09
CA VAL A 54 7.25 2.36 -11.32
C VAL A 54 7.35 3.08 -12.65
N GLY A 55 8.25 4.05 -12.75
CA GLY A 55 8.52 4.74 -14.01
C GLY A 55 9.39 3.87 -14.92
N PRO A 56 8.99 3.59 -16.18
CA PRO A 56 9.70 2.64 -17.05
C PRO A 56 11.17 3.01 -17.29
N LYS A 57 11.51 4.30 -17.31
CA LYS A 57 12.85 4.84 -17.58
C LYS A 57 13.58 5.29 -16.31
N ILE A 58 12.95 5.19 -15.15
CA ILE A 58 13.59 5.52 -13.87
C ILE A 58 14.54 4.39 -13.50
N GLU A 59 15.71 4.74 -13.00
CA GLU A 59 16.67 3.79 -12.43
C GLU A 59 16.32 3.51 -10.98
N TYR A 60 16.37 2.24 -10.60
CA TYR A 60 16.10 1.73 -9.26
C TYR A 60 17.30 0.98 -8.74
N ASP A 61 17.78 1.37 -7.57
CA ASP A 61 18.86 0.70 -6.88
C ASP A 61 18.34 -0.45 -6.02
N ILE A 62 19.07 -1.56 -6.04
CA ILE A 62 18.94 -2.65 -5.07
C ILE A 62 19.96 -2.40 -3.98
N ILE A 63 19.50 -2.27 -2.74
CA ILE A 63 20.28 -1.73 -1.62
C ILE A 63 20.21 -2.70 -0.45
N GLU A 64 21.35 -3.17 0.00
CA GLU A 64 21.46 -3.90 1.26
C GLU A 64 21.63 -2.89 2.41
N THR A 65 20.81 -3.03 3.44
CA THR A 65 20.76 -2.10 4.59
C THR A 65 20.02 -2.73 5.77
N TYR A 66 19.72 -1.93 6.77
CA TYR A 66 18.94 -2.33 7.95
C TYR A 66 17.69 -1.47 8.09
N ASN A 67 16.66 -2.02 8.69
CA ASN A 67 15.50 -1.25 9.14
C ASN A 67 15.94 -0.34 10.32
N PRO A 68 15.71 0.98 10.26
CA PRO A 68 16.11 1.90 11.32
C PRO A 68 15.44 1.65 12.68
N TYR A 69 14.32 0.94 12.69
CA TYR A 69 13.50 0.76 13.90
C TYR A 69 13.81 -0.50 14.71
N ASP A 70 14.17 -1.60 14.04
CA ASP A 70 14.37 -2.92 14.66
C ASP A 70 15.70 -3.59 14.29
N ALA A 71 16.50 -2.95 13.40
CA ALA A 71 17.75 -3.46 12.87
C ALA A 71 17.63 -4.77 12.06
N GLU A 72 16.43 -5.10 11.54
CA GLU A 72 16.26 -6.21 10.60
C GLU A 72 17.08 -5.96 9.34
N LYS A 73 17.76 -6.99 8.83
CA LYS A 73 18.47 -6.92 7.54
C LYS A 73 17.48 -6.81 6.38
N LEU A 74 17.67 -5.83 5.52
CA LEU A 74 16.80 -5.55 4.39
C LEU A 74 17.58 -5.50 3.07
N THR A 75 16.94 -5.96 2.01
CA THR A 75 17.37 -5.70 0.62
C THR A 75 16.28 -4.87 -0.05
N LEU A 76 16.48 -3.55 -0.11
CA LEU A 76 15.45 -2.60 -0.58
C LEU A 76 15.57 -2.32 -2.07
N VAL A 77 14.43 -2.03 -2.70
CA VAL A 77 14.35 -1.47 -4.06
C VAL A 77 13.69 -0.10 -3.99
N MET A 78 14.39 0.95 -4.44
CA MET A 78 13.87 2.31 -4.59
C MET A 78 14.60 3.06 -5.71
N ALA A 79 14.03 4.16 -6.19
CA ALA A 79 14.66 4.97 -7.22
C ALA A 79 16.05 5.46 -6.77
N SER A 80 17.05 5.33 -7.64
CA SER A 80 18.45 5.68 -7.37
C SER A 80 18.63 7.12 -6.88
N SER A 81 17.90 8.05 -7.49
CA SER A 81 17.92 9.48 -7.11
C SER A 81 17.29 9.76 -5.74
N ARG A 82 16.59 8.79 -5.14
CA ARG A 82 15.91 8.95 -3.86
C ARG A 82 16.65 8.35 -2.68
N VAL A 83 17.67 7.55 -2.91
CA VAL A 83 18.44 6.86 -1.86
C VAL A 83 18.95 7.84 -0.78
N ALA A 84 19.57 8.95 -1.19
CA ALA A 84 20.09 9.95 -0.26
C ALA A 84 19.02 10.67 0.60
N ALA A 85 17.75 10.60 0.22
CA ALA A 85 16.66 11.15 1.02
C ALA A 85 16.28 10.25 2.22
N TYR A 86 16.65 8.97 2.15
CA TYR A 86 16.33 7.95 3.16
C TYR A 86 17.55 7.44 3.91
N LEU A 87 18.66 7.27 3.19
CA LEU A 87 19.92 6.75 3.71
C LEU A 87 21.00 7.80 3.52
N LYS A 88 21.63 8.21 4.61
CA LYS A 88 22.63 9.28 4.57
C LYS A 88 23.90 8.79 3.87
N PRO A 89 24.49 9.58 2.93
CA PRO A 89 25.69 9.18 2.19
C PRO A 89 26.86 8.73 3.06
N GLU A 90 26.96 9.25 4.28
CA GLU A 90 28.03 8.87 5.23
C GLU A 90 27.90 7.42 5.74
N GLY A 91 26.75 6.78 5.53
CA GLY A 91 26.54 5.35 5.82
C GLY A 91 26.83 4.42 4.65
N GLU A 92 27.19 4.96 3.48
CA GLU A 92 27.44 4.16 2.28
C GLU A 92 28.78 3.40 2.36
N ILE A 93 28.74 2.11 2.05
CA ILE A 93 29.91 1.24 1.93
C ILE A 93 30.18 1.02 0.44
N THR A 94 31.27 1.63 -0.06
CA THR A 94 31.63 1.62 -1.49
C THR A 94 32.84 0.74 -1.83
N ASP A 95 33.54 0.25 -0.83
CA ASP A 95 34.81 -0.51 -0.99
C ASP A 95 34.59 -2.02 -1.22
N GLY A 96 33.36 -2.47 -1.39
CA GLY A 96 33.02 -3.89 -1.55
C GLY A 96 33.08 -4.69 -0.24
N GLY A 97 33.32 -4.00 0.90
CA GLY A 97 33.34 -4.62 2.23
C GLY A 97 31.96 -5.12 2.68
N GLU A 98 31.96 -5.94 3.74
CA GLU A 98 30.72 -6.33 4.41
C GLU A 98 30.09 -5.12 5.11
N LEU A 99 28.74 -5.08 5.13
CA LEU A 99 28.03 -4.09 5.91
C LEU A 99 28.32 -4.31 7.40
N PRO A 100 28.80 -3.25 8.12
CA PRO A 100 28.97 -3.36 9.56
C PRO A 100 27.63 -3.61 10.25
N PRO A 101 27.62 -4.27 11.41
CA PRO A 101 26.40 -4.42 12.18
C PRO A 101 25.81 -3.05 12.54
N TYR A 102 24.50 -2.98 12.55
CA TYR A 102 23.75 -1.76 12.91
C TYR A 102 23.00 -1.99 14.22
N GLU A 103 23.13 -1.03 15.13
CA GLU A 103 22.33 -0.98 16.35
C GLU A 103 21.41 0.25 16.32
N ARG A 104 20.20 0.06 16.85
CA ARG A 104 19.23 1.16 16.92
C ARG A 104 19.77 2.33 17.72
N GLY A 105 19.87 3.48 17.05
CA GLY A 105 20.41 4.71 17.64
C GLY A 105 21.79 5.09 17.12
N ASP A 106 22.39 4.26 16.30
CA ASP A 106 23.60 4.62 15.57
C ASP A 106 23.37 5.86 14.71
N LYS A 107 24.45 6.62 14.51
CA LYS A 107 24.40 7.91 13.80
C LYS A 107 23.93 7.77 12.37
N TYR A 108 24.30 6.68 11.71
CA TYR A 108 23.98 6.35 10.33
C TYR A 108 23.55 4.90 10.22
N VAL A 109 22.56 4.62 9.37
CA VAL A 109 22.23 3.26 8.95
C VAL A 109 23.20 2.89 7.83
N PRO A 110 24.02 1.84 7.98
CA PRO A 110 24.94 1.44 6.93
C PRO A 110 24.17 0.85 5.75
N TYR A 111 24.64 1.12 4.54
CA TYR A 111 24.05 0.57 3.32
C TYR A 111 25.08 0.41 2.21
N ARG A 112 24.77 -0.44 1.24
CA ARG A 112 25.50 -0.51 -0.04
C ARG A 112 24.51 -0.73 -1.18
N VAL A 113 24.76 -0.09 -2.31
CA VAL A 113 24.09 -0.36 -3.56
C VAL A 113 24.75 -1.57 -4.22
N VAL A 114 23.99 -2.62 -4.46
CA VAL A 114 24.51 -3.88 -5.02
C VAL A 114 24.17 -4.09 -6.48
N ALA A 115 23.11 -3.44 -6.97
CA ALA A 115 22.73 -3.47 -8.39
C ALA A 115 21.84 -2.27 -8.74
N ARG A 116 21.65 -2.05 -10.04
CA ARG A 116 20.75 -1.04 -10.58
C ARG A 116 20.00 -1.60 -11.77
N LEU A 117 18.68 -1.36 -11.81
CA LEU A 117 17.78 -1.79 -12.87
C LEU A 117 16.89 -0.62 -13.28
N THR A 118 16.30 -0.71 -14.46
CA THR A 118 15.24 0.21 -14.91
C THR A 118 13.87 -0.27 -14.43
N GLY A 119 12.87 0.63 -14.38
CA GLY A 119 11.51 0.23 -14.03
C GLY A 119 10.92 -0.84 -14.95
N THR A 120 11.28 -0.84 -16.23
CA THR A 120 10.85 -1.88 -17.18
C THR A 120 11.34 -3.29 -16.78
N GLU A 121 12.50 -3.40 -16.14
CA GLU A 121 13.03 -4.68 -15.67
C GLU A 121 12.33 -5.18 -14.40
N LEU A 122 11.65 -4.28 -13.66
CA LEU A 122 10.87 -4.62 -12.47
C LEU A 122 9.44 -5.05 -12.79
N GLU A 123 8.93 -4.75 -14.00
CA GLU A 123 7.55 -5.04 -14.39
C GLU A 123 7.18 -6.51 -14.18
N GLY A 124 5.99 -6.74 -13.65
CA GLY A 124 5.41 -8.07 -13.42
C GLY A 124 5.91 -8.80 -12.18
N LEU A 125 6.93 -8.28 -11.47
CA LEU A 125 7.36 -8.86 -10.20
C LEU A 125 6.27 -8.67 -9.14
N HIS A 126 6.03 -9.72 -8.33
CA HIS A 126 5.04 -9.68 -7.27
C HIS A 126 5.64 -9.26 -5.93
N TYR A 127 4.75 -8.80 -5.06
CA TYR A 127 5.01 -8.58 -3.65
C TYR A 127 3.87 -9.16 -2.81
N ARG A 128 4.11 -9.41 -1.53
CA ARG A 128 3.07 -9.87 -0.61
C ARG A 128 2.16 -8.70 -0.23
N GLN A 129 0.85 -8.93 -0.19
CA GLN A 129 -0.10 -7.94 0.30
C GLN A 129 0.37 -7.40 1.67
N LEU A 130 0.49 -6.07 1.76
CA LEU A 130 1.02 -5.41 2.96
C LEU A 130 0.09 -5.58 4.17
N MET A 131 -1.21 -5.37 3.94
CA MET A 131 -2.26 -5.49 4.95
C MET A 131 -3.32 -6.48 4.44
N PRO A 132 -3.20 -7.78 4.76
CA PRO A 132 -4.08 -8.81 4.22
C PRO A 132 -5.43 -8.86 4.95
N TRP A 133 -6.13 -7.72 4.97
CA TRP A 133 -7.44 -7.57 5.60
C TRP A 133 -8.55 -8.11 4.71
N VAL A 134 -8.47 -7.83 3.42
CA VAL A 134 -9.47 -8.21 2.41
C VAL A 134 -8.73 -8.60 1.13
N LYS A 135 -9.21 -9.66 0.46
CA LYS A 135 -8.71 -10.04 -0.86
C LYS A 135 -9.36 -9.20 -1.94
N PRO A 136 -8.65 -8.86 -3.03
CA PRO A 136 -9.24 -8.22 -4.20
C PRO A 136 -10.39 -9.04 -4.77
N VAL A 137 -11.48 -8.37 -5.07
CA VAL A 137 -12.70 -8.99 -5.61
C VAL A 137 -13.34 -8.07 -6.64
N GLU A 138 -13.81 -8.66 -7.72
CA GLU A 138 -14.52 -7.95 -8.79
C GLU A 138 -15.90 -8.58 -9.01
N LYS A 139 -16.85 -7.73 -9.43
CA LYS A 139 -18.19 -8.18 -9.86
C LYS A 139 -18.09 -8.69 -11.29
N THR A 140 -18.61 -9.89 -11.56
CA THR A 140 -18.70 -10.47 -12.91
C THR A 140 -19.98 -10.04 -13.61
N GLY A 141 -20.05 -10.17 -14.92
CA GLY A 141 -21.24 -9.90 -15.71
C GLY A 141 -20.97 -9.00 -16.92
N GLU A 142 -22.04 -8.58 -17.59
CA GLU A 142 -21.98 -7.87 -18.88
C GLU A 142 -21.20 -6.54 -18.81
N LEU A 143 -21.26 -5.85 -17.67
CA LEU A 143 -20.58 -4.58 -17.45
C LEU A 143 -19.15 -4.72 -16.88
N ALA A 144 -18.76 -5.95 -16.53
CA ALA A 144 -17.42 -6.19 -15.99
C ALA A 144 -16.35 -6.06 -17.09
N PRO A 145 -15.13 -5.59 -16.75
CA PRO A 145 -14.00 -5.65 -17.68
C PRO A 145 -13.79 -7.07 -18.23
N LYS A 146 -13.30 -7.14 -19.47
CA LYS A 146 -13.11 -8.44 -20.12
C LYS A 146 -12.20 -9.37 -19.30
N PHE A 147 -11.08 -8.84 -18.78
CA PHE A 147 -10.13 -9.63 -18.00
C PHE A 147 -10.78 -10.26 -16.74
N VAL A 148 -11.73 -9.59 -16.10
CA VAL A 148 -12.47 -10.11 -14.94
C VAL A 148 -13.32 -11.32 -15.34
N ASN A 149 -14.06 -11.22 -16.45
CA ASN A 149 -14.90 -12.32 -16.92
C ASN A 149 -14.06 -13.50 -17.46
N ASP A 150 -12.97 -13.23 -18.14
CA ASP A 150 -12.04 -14.26 -18.60
C ASP A 150 -11.42 -15.00 -17.40
N TYR A 151 -11.01 -14.27 -16.38
CA TYR A 151 -10.46 -14.86 -15.16
C TYR A 151 -11.52 -15.71 -14.42
N ALA A 152 -12.73 -15.19 -14.26
CA ALA A 152 -13.83 -15.92 -13.63
C ALA A 152 -14.20 -17.21 -14.38
N ALA A 153 -14.12 -17.21 -15.71
CA ALA A 153 -14.34 -18.41 -16.52
C ALA A 153 -13.22 -19.44 -16.37
N ALA A 154 -11.97 -18.98 -16.21
CA ALA A 154 -10.80 -19.84 -16.01
C ALA A 154 -10.72 -20.40 -14.56
N HIS A 155 -11.28 -19.67 -13.57
CA HIS A 155 -11.23 -20.01 -12.13
C HIS A 155 -12.62 -20.08 -11.50
N PRO A 156 -13.50 -21.01 -11.92
CA PRO A 156 -14.86 -21.12 -11.39
C PRO A 156 -14.90 -21.40 -9.89
N GLU A 157 -13.85 -21.99 -9.30
CA GLU A 157 -13.71 -22.25 -7.87
C GLU A 157 -13.53 -20.98 -7.02
N LYS A 158 -13.11 -19.86 -7.65
CA LYS A 158 -12.97 -18.56 -7.00
C LYS A 158 -14.20 -17.67 -7.15
N VAL A 159 -15.18 -18.13 -7.90
CA VAL A 159 -16.44 -17.43 -8.10
C VAL A 159 -17.42 -17.75 -6.98
N PHE A 160 -18.03 -16.72 -6.40
CA PHE A 160 -19.10 -16.88 -5.42
C PHE A 160 -20.29 -15.97 -5.77
N THR A 161 -21.47 -16.33 -5.21
CA THR A 161 -22.68 -15.54 -5.36
C THR A 161 -22.92 -14.77 -4.07
N GLY A 162 -23.29 -13.51 -4.19
CA GLY A 162 -23.69 -12.69 -3.04
C GLY A 162 -24.88 -13.29 -2.27
N GLU A 163 -25.09 -12.86 -1.04
CA GLU A 163 -26.19 -13.38 -0.20
C GLU A 163 -27.59 -13.07 -0.77
N ASP A 164 -27.69 -12.08 -1.66
CA ASP A 164 -28.92 -11.76 -2.40
C ASP A 164 -29.28 -12.79 -3.48
N GLY A 165 -28.37 -13.71 -3.80
CA GLY A 165 -28.53 -14.76 -4.80
C GLY A 165 -28.51 -14.32 -6.26
N ARG A 166 -28.18 -13.05 -6.54
CA ARG A 166 -28.26 -12.44 -7.89
C ARG A 166 -26.88 -12.15 -8.48
N ASP A 167 -26.08 -11.39 -7.73
CA ASP A 167 -24.80 -10.92 -8.18
C ASP A 167 -23.71 -11.97 -7.96
N ARG A 168 -22.81 -12.09 -8.93
CA ARG A 168 -21.66 -12.99 -8.85
C ARG A 168 -20.38 -12.18 -8.81
N PHE A 169 -19.45 -12.67 -8.02
CA PHE A 169 -18.16 -12.05 -7.78
C PHE A 169 -17.05 -13.09 -7.95
N VAL A 170 -15.86 -12.63 -8.25
CA VAL A 170 -14.66 -13.47 -8.36
C VAL A 170 -13.53 -12.90 -7.51
N GLU A 171 -12.91 -13.74 -6.68
CA GLU A 171 -11.69 -13.42 -5.95
C GLU A 171 -10.50 -13.44 -6.91
N MET A 172 -9.68 -12.38 -6.91
CA MET A 172 -8.62 -12.15 -7.90
C MET A 172 -7.27 -11.81 -7.24
N GLU A 173 -6.98 -12.37 -6.08
CA GLU A 173 -5.73 -12.10 -5.35
C GLU A 173 -4.48 -12.40 -6.20
N SER A 174 -4.51 -13.43 -7.04
CA SER A 174 -3.38 -13.82 -7.91
C SER A 174 -3.07 -12.82 -9.03
N GLU A 175 -4.02 -11.94 -9.38
CA GLU A 175 -3.85 -10.93 -10.42
C GLU A 175 -3.42 -9.57 -9.85
N ALA A 176 -3.46 -9.43 -8.54
CA ALA A 176 -3.03 -8.23 -7.82
C ALA A 176 -1.58 -8.33 -7.31
N PHE A 177 -1.17 -7.31 -6.58
CA PHE A 177 0.10 -7.26 -5.83
C PHE A 177 1.35 -7.44 -6.69
N ARG A 178 1.39 -6.78 -7.84
CA ARG A 178 2.53 -6.79 -8.76
C ARG A 178 2.96 -5.39 -9.18
N ILE A 179 4.18 -5.30 -9.69
CA ILE A 179 4.73 -4.08 -10.26
C ILE A 179 4.11 -3.82 -11.63
N ILE A 180 3.63 -2.59 -11.83
CA ILE A 180 3.13 -2.08 -13.11
C ILE A 180 3.91 -0.84 -13.54
N LEU A 181 3.83 -0.47 -14.81
CA LEU A 181 4.48 0.71 -15.36
C LEU A 181 3.53 1.91 -15.42
N GLY A 182 4.07 3.11 -15.16
CA GLY A 182 3.35 4.37 -15.32
C GLY A 182 4.29 5.54 -15.62
N ASP A 183 4.05 6.24 -16.71
CA ASP A 183 4.86 7.39 -17.14
C ASP A 183 4.72 8.62 -16.22
N TYR A 184 3.70 8.63 -15.36
CA TYR A 184 3.46 9.72 -14.40
C TYR A 184 4.30 9.64 -13.12
N VAL A 185 4.99 8.51 -12.89
CA VAL A 185 5.85 8.34 -11.72
C VAL A 185 7.01 9.32 -11.79
N THR A 186 7.20 10.07 -10.71
CA THR A 186 8.29 11.04 -10.55
C THR A 186 9.23 10.66 -9.41
N THR A 187 10.38 11.31 -9.36
CA THR A 187 11.37 11.17 -8.28
C THR A 187 11.55 12.49 -7.50
N GLU A 188 10.59 13.41 -7.57
CA GLU A 188 10.62 14.65 -6.82
C GLU A 188 10.40 14.39 -5.33
N ASP A 189 9.43 13.55 -5.01
CA ASP A 189 9.12 13.10 -3.64
C ASP A 189 9.04 11.58 -3.54
N GLY A 190 8.91 11.08 -2.30
CA GLY A 190 8.77 9.66 -2.04
C GLY A 190 9.97 8.81 -2.44
N THR A 191 9.75 7.58 -2.82
CA THR A 191 10.76 6.57 -3.16
C THR A 191 10.92 6.33 -4.67
N GLY A 192 10.12 7.01 -5.51
CA GLY A 192 10.01 6.71 -6.94
C GLY A 192 9.20 5.45 -7.25
N ILE A 193 8.54 4.87 -6.24
CA ILE A 193 7.55 3.79 -6.37
C ILE A 193 6.24 4.30 -5.76
N VAL A 194 5.16 4.24 -6.52
CA VAL A 194 3.83 4.71 -6.11
C VAL A 194 2.95 3.52 -5.76
N HIS A 195 2.33 3.53 -4.57
CA HIS A 195 1.32 2.54 -4.24
C HIS A 195 0.00 2.87 -4.93
N ILE A 196 -0.70 1.84 -5.44
CA ILE A 196 -1.92 1.99 -6.22
C ILE A 196 -3.11 1.44 -5.43
N ALA A 197 -4.09 2.32 -5.19
CA ALA A 197 -5.35 2.00 -4.51
C ALA A 197 -6.54 2.49 -5.36
N PRO A 198 -7.01 1.71 -6.35
CA PRO A 198 -7.97 2.14 -7.37
C PRO A 198 -9.30 2.68 -6.85
N THR A 199 -9.68 2.29 -5.63
CA THR A 199 -10.92 2.74 -4.99
C THR A 199 -10.82 4.13 -4.36
N PHE A 200 -9.62 4.74 -4.33
CA PHE A 200 -9.36 6.05 -3.70
C PHE A 200 -8.68 7.07 -4.61
N GLY A 201 -8.39 6.74 -5.85
CA GLY A 201 -7.77 7.66 -6.81
C GLY A 201 -8.22 7.40 -8.24
N ALA A 202 -8.61 8.47 -8.97
CA ALA A 202 -9.01 8.33 -10.37
C ALA A 202 -7.84 7.91 -11.26
N ASP A 203 -6.63 8.42 -10.99
CA ASP A 203 -5.41 8.06 -11.70
C ASP A 203 -5.00 6.62 -11.36
N ASP A 204 -5.12 6.21 -10.09
CA ASP A 204 -4.88 4.84 -9.65
C ASP A 204 -5.86 3.86 -10.32
N ALA A 205 -7.15 4.24 -10.39
CA ALA A 205 -8.17 3.43 -11.05
C ALA A 205 -7.90 3.28 -12.56
N LYS A 206 -7.37 4.34 -13.20
CA LYS A 206 -7.01 4.29 -14.62
C LYS A 206 -5.82 3.38 -14.86
N VAL A 207 -4.71 3.58 -14.15
CA VAL A 207 -3.47 2.82 -14.38
C VAL A 207 -3.65 1.34 -14.01
N ALA A 208 -4.41 1.04 -12.96
CA ALA A 208 -4.74 -0.33 -12.59
C ALA A 208 -5.55 -1.05 -13.69
N ARG A 209 -6.56 -0.37 -14.24
CA ARG A 209 -7.40 -0.90 -15.33
C ARG A 209 -6.61 -1.13 -16.61
N ASP A 210 -5.73 -0.19 -16.97
CA ASP A 210 -4.87 -0.28 -18.15
C ASP A 210 -3.87 -1.46 -18.02
N ALA A 211 -3.56 -1.90 -16.81
CA ALA A 211 -2.68 -3.03 -16.50
C ALA A 211 -3.42 -4.32 -16.10
N ASP A 212 -4.75 -4.39 -16.27
CA ASP A 212 -5.59 -5.53 -15.85
C ASP A 212 -5.41 -5.92 -14.36
N ILE A 213 -5.25 -4.92 -13.48
CA ILE A 213 -5.19 -5.09 -12.03
C ILE A 213 -6.62 -4.99 -11.46
N PRO A 214 -7.11 -5.98 -10.69
CA PRO A 214 -8.38 -5.90 -10.02
C PRO A 214 -8.34 -4.84 -8.91
N ALA A 215 -9.47 -4.17 -8.68
CA ALA A 215 -9.62 -3.30 -7.52
C ALA A 215 -9.93 -4.12 -6.25
N LEU A 216 -9.71 -3.50 -5.09
CA LEU A 216 -10.08 -4.09 -3.82
C LEU A 216 -11.38 -3.44 -3.33
N TYR A 217 -12.49 -4.10 -3.63
CA TYR A 217 -13.82 -3.69 -3.20
C TYR A 217 -14.30 -4.46 -1.98
N LEU A 218 -15.14 -3.82 -1.18
CA LEU A 218 -16.05 -4.48 -0.28
C LEU A 218 -17.40 -4.73 -0.99
N ILE A 219 -18.09 -5.78 -0.57
CA ILE A 219 -19.43 -6.08 -1.09
C ILE A 219 -20.44 -5.83 0.02
N SER A 220 -21.40 -4.92 -0.23
CA SER A 220 -22.48 -4.64 0.70
C SER A 220 -23.54 -5.75 0.69
N LYS A 221 -24.39 -5.82 1.71
CA LYS A 221 -25.54 -6.75 1.77
C LYS A 221 -26.52 -6.62 0.58
N LYS A 222 -26.42 -5.53 -0.17
CA LYS A 222 -27.23 -5.31 -1.38
C LYS A 222 -26.52 -5.75 -2.67
N GLY A 223 -25.34 -6.39 -2.58
CA GLY A 223 -24.53 -6.79 -3.73
C GLY A 223 -23.84 -5.63 -4.46
N GLU A 224 -23.71 -4.47 -3.81
CA GLU A 224 -23.02 -3.31 -4.37
C GLU A 224 -21.52 -3.35 -4.01
N THR A 225 -20.65 -3.08 -4.99
CA THR A 225 -19.23 -2.85 -4.74
C THR A 225 -19.01 -1.50 -4.08
N ARG A 226 -18.15 -1.45 -3.07
CA ARG A 226 -17.86 -0.26 -2.28
C ARG A 226 -16.35 -0.14 -2.01
N PRO A 227 -15.78 1.07 -1.90
CA PRO A 227 -14.46 1.25 -1.29
C PRO A 227 -14.52 0.82 0.18
N MET A 228 -13.35 0.66 0.82
CA MET A 228 -13.31 0.31 2.26
C MET A 228 -13.89 1.40 3.18
N VAL A 229 -13.90 2.64 2.72
CA VAL A 229 -14.35 3.81 3.48
C VAL A 229 -15.68 4.31 2.92
N ASP A 230 -16.62 4.58 3.81
CA ASP A 230 -17.92 5.12 3.46
C ASP A 230 -17.89 6.64 3.20
N LEU A 231 -19.02 7.21 2.81
CA LEU A 231 -19.16 8.65 2.55
C LEU A 231 -19.04 9.53 3.80
N GLN A 232 -19.04 8.94 5.00
CA GLN A 232 -18.80 9.60 6.26
C GLN A 232 -17.32 9.59 6.66
N GLY A 233 -16.46 8.95 5.85
CA GLY A 233 -15.04 8.81 6.14
C GLY A 233 -14.72 7.74 7.19
N LYS A 234 -15.52 6.69 7.26
CA LYS A 234 -15.44 5.59 8.21
C LYS A 234 -15.25 4.27 7.46
N TYR A 235 -14.37 3.37 7.95
CA TYR A 235 -14.34 2.00 7.45
C TYR A 235 -15.68 1.31 7.72
N TYR A 236 -16.19 0.57 6.72
CA TYR A 236 -17.40 -0.23 6.91
C TYR A 236 -17.21 -1.24 8.04
N THR A 237 -18.26 -1.50 8.81
CA THR A 237 -18.24 -2.58 9.80
C THR A 237 -18.57 -3.92 9.11
N ILE A 238 -18.11 -5.03 9.69
CA ILE A 238 -18.31 -6.38 9.11
C ILE A 238 -19.79 -6.71 8.94
N ASP A 239 -20.64 -6.25 9.85
CA ASP A 239 -22.09 -6.48 9.79
C ASP A 239 -22.80 -5.68 8.69
N GLU A 240 -22.15 -4.72 8.06
CA GLU A 240 -22.65 -4.01 6.86
C GLU A 240 -22.36 -4.76 5.56
N LEU A 241 -21.49 -5.79 5.60
CA LEU A 241 -21.00 -6.51 4.43
C LEU A 241 -21.82 -7.77 4.11
N ASP A 242 -21.75 -8.20 2.85
CA ASP A 242 -22.28 -9.47 2.36
C ASP A 242 -21.59 -10.66 3.07
N ARG A 243 -22.36 -11.60 3.61
CA ARG A 243 -21.82 -12.73 4.39
C ARG A 243 -21.01 -13.71 3.56
N ASN A 244 -21.39 -13.92 2.29
CA ASN A 244 -20.66 -14.83 1.41
C ASN A 244 -19.32 -14.21 1.02
N PHE A 245 -19.29 -12.91 0.77
CA PHE A 245 -18.06 -12.14 0.59
C PHE A 245 -17.17 -12.19 1.83
N VAL A 246 -17.70 -11.92 3.01
CA VAL A 246 -16.93 -11.96 4.27
C VAL A 246 -16.26 -13.33 4.42
N LYS A 247 -17.01 -14.41 4.22
CA LYS A 247 -16.49 -15.78 4.31
C LYS A 247 -15.41 -16.09 3.27
N ALA A 248 -15.54 -15.55 2.06
CA ALA A 248 -14.62 -15.83 0.95
C ALA A 248 -13.36 -14.97 0.95
N CYS A 249 -13.49 -13.68 1.31
CA CYS A 249 -12.49 -12.66 1.02
C CYS A 249 -12.00 -11.85 2.23
N VAL A 250 -12.65 -11.89 3.40
CA VAL A 250 -12.32 -11.04 4.54
C VAL A 250 -11.60 -11.81 5.63
N ASN A 251 -10.45 -11.30 6.05
CA ASN A 251 -9.84 -11.70 7.30
C ASN A 251 -10.50 -10.93 8.45
N GLU A 252 -11.56 -11.52 9.03
CA GLU A 252 -12.39 -10.85 10.04
C GLU A 252 -11.60 -10.34 11.24
N LYS A 253 -10.54 -11.06 11.65
CA LYS A 253 -9.70 -10.64 12.78
C LYS A 253 -8.90 -9.38 12.44
N ALA A 254 -8.26 -9.36 11.27
CA ALA A 254 -7.41 -8.24 10.85
C ALA A 254 -8.25 -7.01 10.46
N TYR A 255 -9.30 -7.21 9.64
CA TYR A 255 -10.20 -6.13 9.24
C TYR A 255 -11.01 -5.58 10.42
N GLY A 256 -11.51 -6.46 11.30
CA GLY A 256 -12.35 -6.11 12.44
C GLY A 256 -11.65 -5.22 13.46
N HIS A 257 -10.30 -5.20 13.47
CA HIS A 257 -9.53 -4.31 14.35
C HIS A 257 -9.79 -2.83 14.05
N HIS A 258 -9.97 -2.48 12.77
CA HIS A 258 -10.24 -1.12 12.32
C HIS A 258 -11.65 -0.89 11.76
N ALA A 259 -12.51 -1.90 11.79
CA ALA A 259 -13.88 -1.77 11.33
C ALA A 259 -14.64 -0.71 12.15
N GLY A 260 -15.14 0.32 11.46
CA GLY A 260 -15.82 1.43 12.11
C GLY A 260 -14.94 2.62 12.48
N ASP A 261 -13.62 2.54 12.31
CA ASP A 261 -12.72 3.66 12.56
C ASP A 261 -12.86 4.76 11.51
N TYR A 262 -12.78 6.01 11.95
CA TYR A 262 -12.76 7.17 11.06
C TYR A 262 -11.34 7.44 10.56
N VAL A 263 -11.19 7.60 9.24
CA VAL A 263 -9.88 7.85 8.60
C VAL A 263 -9.28 9.23 8.95
N LYS A 264 -10.12 10.15 9.44
CA LYS A 264 -9.70 11.44 10.00
C LYS A 264 -10.58 11.82 11.19
N ASN A 265 -9.96 12.31 12.25
CA ASN A 265 -10.66 12.79 13.44
C ASN A 265 -11.71 13.87 13.13
N ALA A 266 -11.51 14.66 12.06
CA ALA A 266 -12.46 15.68 11.64
C ALA A 266 -13.86 15.13 11.27
N TYR A 267 -13.96 13.84 10.94
CA TYR A 267 -15.22 13.17 10.62
C TYR A 267 -15.83 12.41 11.79
N ASP A 268 -15.04 12.07 12.79
CA ASP A 268 -15.51 11.34 13.96
C ASP A 268 -16.51 12.20 14.76
N PRO A 269 -17.72 11.69 15.04
CA PRO A 269 -18.72 12.36 15.88
C PRO A 269 -18.19 12.79 17.24
N HIS A 270 -17.20 12.09 17.80
CA HIS A 270 -16.54 12.43 19.06
C HIS A 270 -15.95 13.85 19.03
N PHE A 271 -15.38 14.26 17.89
CA PHE A 271 -14.82 15.60 17.70
C PHE A 271 -15.81 16.59 17.03
N ASN A 272 -17.08 16.20 16.92
CA ASN A 272 -18.13 17.01 16.32
C ASN A 272 -19.35 17.18 17.25
N PRO A 273 -19.16 17.63 18.50
CA PRO A 273 -20.27 17.81 19.43
C PRO A 273 -21.28 18.80 18.87
N ASN A 274 -22.56 18.42 18.85
CA ASN A 274 -23.67 19.21 18.29
C ASN A 274 -23.46 19.60 16.80
N GLY A 275 -22.70 18.81 16.03
CA GLY A 275 -22.41 19.06 14.61
C GLY A 275 -21.34 20.12 14.35
N ILE A 276 -20.70 20.65 15.40
CA ILE A 276 -19.62 21.62 15.31
C ILE A 276 -18.27 20.92 15.50
N TRP A 277 -17.36 21.09 14.55
CA TRP A 277 -16.04 20.50 14.63
C TRP A 277 -15.15 21.17 15.67
N ASP A 278 -14.76 20.42 16.70
CA ASP A 278 -13.69 20.80 17.65
C ASP A 278 -12.31 20.51 17.01
N LYS A 279 -11.86 21.43 16.17
CA LYS A 279 -10.57 21.35 15.47
C LYS A 279 -9.42 21.14 16.44
N LYS A 280 -9.42 21.86 17.58
CA LYS A 280 -8.32 21.81 18.55
C LYS A 280 -8.24 20.47 19.25
N ALA A 281 -9.36 19.85 19.58
CA ALA A 281 -9.38 18.52 20.17
C ALA A 281 -8.95 17.45 19.14
N SER A 282 -9.49 17.54 17.91
CA SER A 282 -9.20 16.58 16.86
C SER A 282 -7.73 16.61 16.41
N GLU A 283 -7.09 17.80 16.36
CA GLU A 283 -5.66 17.94 16.00
C GLU A 283 -4.70 17.48 17.11
N LYS A 284 -5.16 17.38 18.35
CA LYS A 284 -4.37 16.89 19.50
C LYS A 284 -4.45 15.39 19.68
N ALA A 285 -5.53 14.77 19.26
CA ALA A 285 -5.72 13.34 19.34
C ALA A 285 -4.92 12.60 18.26
N GLU A 286 -4.52 11.39 18.55
CA GLU A 286 -3.97 10.49 17.53
C GLU A 286 -5.05 10.20 16.48
N ASP A 287 -4.70 10.33 15.21
CA ASP A 287 -5.55 9.95 14.11
C ASP A 287 -5.20 8.53 13.60
N LEU A 288 -6.06 7.97 12.75
CA LEU A 288 -5.86 6.61 12.22
C LEU A 288 -4.53 6.46 11.45
N ASN A 289 -4.02 7.51 10.80
CA ASN A 289 -2.71 7.46 10.14
C ASN A 289 -1.58 7.20 11.14
N ILE A 290 -1.66 7.82 12.33
CA ILE A 290 -0.67 7.60 13.39
C ILE A 290 -0.78 6.16 13.88
N VAL A 291 -1.98 5.67 14.14
CA VAL A 291 -2.24 4.30 14.64
C VAL A 291 -1.66 3.29 13.63
N ILE A 292 -2.04 3.35 12.35
CA ILE A 292 -1.54 2.47 11.30
C ILE A 292 0.00 2.53 11.20
N CYS A 293 0.59 3.74 11.21
CA CYS A 293 2.04 3.87 11.16
C CYS A 293 2.74 3.20 12.35
N MET A 294 2.15 3.28 13.55
CA MET A 294 2.73 2.66 14.74
C MET A 294 2.59 1.15 14.74
N GLU A 295 1.47 0.61 14.24
CA GLU A 295 1.28 -0.83 14.01
C GLU A 295 2.28 -1.36 12.99
N MET A 296 2.42 -0.70 11.84
CA MET A 296 3.42 -1.05 10.83
C MET A 296 4.84 -1.04 11.37
N LYS A 297 5.16 -0.11 12.27
CA LYS A 297 6.46 -0.09 12.95
C LYS A 297 6.65 -1.28 13.88
N GLN A 298 5.62 -1.69 14.61
CA GLN A 298 5.66 -2.86 15.49
C GLN A 298 5.77 -4.17 14.71
N GLU A 299 5.14 -4.23 13.53
CA GLU A 299 5.15 -5.38 12.62
C GLU A 299 6.41 -5.46 11.73
N GLY A 300 7.30 -4.45 11.79
CA GLY A 300 8.51 -4.38 10.95
C GLY A 300 8.20 -4.14 9.46
N THR A 301 7.05 -3.53 9.14
CA THR A 301 6.64 -3.18 7.78
C THR A 301 6.80 -1.69 7.44
N ALA A 302 7.15 -0.86 8.41
CA ALA A 302 7.53 0.54 8.20
C ALA A 302 9.05 0.68 8.07
N PHE A 303 9.51 1.39 7.04
CA PHE A 303 10.91 1.76 6.87
C PHE A 303 11.20 3.17 7.38
N ASN A 304 10.29 4.12 7.12
CA ASN A 304 10.42 5.50 7.60
C ASN A 304 9.05 6.08 7.93
N ILE A 305 8.93 6.71 9.10
CA ILE A 305 7.71 7.43 9.52
C ILE A 305 8.12 8.86 9.82
N GLN A 306 7.44 9.81 9.17
CA GLN A 306 7.76 11.22 9.36
C GLN A 306 6.50 12.09 9.34
N LYS A 307 6.61 13.31 9.87
CA LYS A 307 5.59 14.34 9.73
C LYS A 307 5.84 15.12 8.44
N HIS A 308 4.85 15.15 7.57
CA HIS A 308 4.91 15.89 6.31
C HIS A 308 3.90 17.04 6.33
N VAL A 309 4.35 18.23 5.91
CA VAL A 309 3.48 19.42 5.81
C VAL A 309 3.13 19.61 4.34
N HIS A 310 1.86 19.52 4.03
CA HIS A 310 1.37 19.72 2.69
C HIS A 310 0.07 20.51 2.67
N ASN A 311 -0.26 21.07 1.50
CA ASN A 311 -1.55 21.67 1.26
C ASN A 311 -2.60 20.55 1.15
N TYR A 312 -3.64 20.63 1.96
CA TYR A 312 -4.75 19.70 1.94
C TYR A 312 -6.04 20.48 1.61
N PRO A 313 -6.84 20.02 0.67
CA PRO A 313 -8.09 20.73 0.36
C PRO A 313 -9.06 20.65 1.53
N HIS A 314 -9.67 21.78 1.83
CA HIS A 314 -10.65 21.91 2.89
C HIS A 314 -11.99 22.39 2.34
N CYS A 315 -13.07 21.90 2.92
CA CYS A 315 -14.41 22.40 2.61
C CYS A 315 -14.54 23.84 3.08
N TRP A 316 -14.81 24.76 2.17
CA TRP A 316 -14.91 26.20 2.47
C TRP A 316 -16.03 26.54 3.49
N ARG A 317 -17.04 25.66 3.65
CA ARG A 317 -18.14 25.86 4.62
C ARG A 317 -17.83 25.36 6.01
N THR A 318 -17.10 24.25 6.14
CA THR A 318 -16.90 23.56 7.41
C THR A 318 -15.46 23.58 7.89
N ASP A 319 -14.52 24.06 7.06
CA ASP A 319 -13.08 24.02 7.27
C ASP A 319 -12.53 22.58 7.50
N LYS A 320 -13.35 21.55 7.27
CA LYS A 320 -12.92 20.15 7.39
C LYS A 320 -12.10 19.72 6.17
N PRO A 321 -11.10 18.85 6.34
CA PRO A 321 -10.39 18.26 5.21
C PRO A 321 -11.39 17.51 4.29
N ILE A 322 -11.14 17.48 2.99
CA ILE A 322 -11.98 16.78 2.02
C ILE A 322 -11.37 15.41 1.75
N LEU A 323 -12.17 14.33 1.80
CA LEU A 323 -11.81 13.02 1.25
C LEU A 323 -12.24 12.98 -0.23
N TYR A 324 -11.40 12.51 -1.11
CA TYR A 324 -11.65 12.34 -2.54
C TYR A 324 -10.99 11.06 -3.04
#